data_df8ecaf71abc9189157c59bfc98d26d7
#
_entry.id   df8ecaf71abc9189157c59bfc98d26d7
#
_cell.length_a   1.000
_cell.length_b   1.000
_cell.length_c   1.000
_cell.angle_alpha   90.00
_cell.angle_beta   90.00
_cell.angle_gamma   90.00
#
_symmetry.space_group_name_H-M   'P 1'
#
loop_
_entity.id
_entity.type
_entity.pdbx_description
1 polymer ?
#
loop_
_entity_poly.entity_id
_entity_poly.type
_entity_poly.pdbx_seq_one_letter_code
_entity_poly.pdbx_strand_id
1 'polypeptide(L)'
;MPRSSSSSQYRIKNLTHSTVAVRDIAAGEELTVTYVDAMLPRAQRQARLRDWGFNCTCAHCAAGEAEGAESDARLRRIAELEKKLDDFDDRSVTAERGAELVALYEAERLDIYLGHVYTRAALNFALLGETERASEYAAFAVGAVEREFGPEAGDIRSMRMLAEDPQNHWTWGRRRYD
;
A
#
# COMPACT_ATOMS: atom_id res chain seq x y z
N MET A 1 5.63 20.70 -4.18
CA MET A 1 6.96 20.07 -4.29
C MET A 1 6.77 18.60 -4.55
N PRO A 2 7.45 18.05 -5.55
CA PRO A 2 7.29 16.64 -5.89
C PRO A 2 7.79 15.76 -4.74
N ARG A 3 7.07 14.69 -4.49
CA ARG A 3 7.41 13.68 -3.49
C ARG A 3 7.74 12.43 -4.25
N SER A 4 9.03 12.20 -4.48
CA SER A 4 9.48 10.94 -5.05
C SER A 4 9.60 9.91 -3.95
N SER A 5 9.01 8.76 -4.14
CA SER A 5 9.34 7.58 -3.39
C SER A 5 9.81 6.50 -4.37
N SER A 6 10.93 5.89 -4.06
CA SER A 6 11.41 4.73 -4.78
C SER A 6 11.59 3.59 -3.78
N SER A 7 11.31 2.37 -4.19
CA SER A 7 11.65 1.20 -3.40
C SER A 7 12.99 0.64 -3.89
N SER A 8 13.89 0.28 -2.99
CA SER A 8 15.12 -0.41 -3.32
C SER A 8 15.01 -1.88 -2.95
N GLN A 9 15.38 -2.75 -3.90
CA GLN A 9 15.41 -4.19 -3.68
C GLN A 9 16.81 -4.75 -3.87
N TYR A 10 17.22 -5.59 -2.93
CA TYR A 10 18.40 -6.41 -3.07
C TYR A 10 18.03 -7.74 -3.74
N ARG A 11 18.51 -7.94 -4.95
CA ARG A 11 18.46 -9.25 -5.60
C ARG A 11 19.80 -9.94 -5.39
N ILE A 12 19.84 -10.87 -4.46
CA ILE A 12 21.06 -11.62 -4.08
C ILE A 12 21.58 -12.50 -5.24
N LYS A 13 20.72 -12.87 -6.18
CA LYS A 13 21.05 -13.84 -7.23
C LYS A 13 22.22 -13.41 -8.13
N ASN A 14 22.51 -12.10 -8.25
CA ASN A 14 23.59 -11.56 -9.08
C ASN A 14 24.35 -10.42 -8.38
N LEU A 15 24.27 -10.25 -7.08
CA LEU A 15 24.86 -9.13 -6.34
C LEU A 15 24.45 -7.75 -6.91
N THR A 16 23.26 -7.66 -7.47
CA THR A 16 22.75 -6.46 -8.09
C THR A 16 21.77 -5.77 -7.15
N HIS A 17 21.98 -4.50 -6.92
CA HIS A 17 21.01 -3.61 -6.28
C HIS A 17 20.16 -2.96 -7.36
N SER A 18 18.84 -3.13 -7.29
CA SER A 18 17.89 -2.49 -8.20
C SER A 18 17.05 -1.49 -7.44
N THR A 19 16.92 -0.27 -7.95
CA THR A 19 15.99 0.73 -7.46
C THR A 19 14.89 0.93 -8.49
N VAL A 20 13.64 0.79 -8.07
CA VAL A 20 12.48 0.87 -8.94
C VAL A 20 11.63 2.08 -8.55
N ALA A 21 11.21 2.87 -9.54
CA ALA A 21 10.26 3.95 -9.34
C ALA A 21 8.86 3.38 -9.06
N VAL A 22 8.25 3.79 -7.96
CA VAL A 22 6.90 3.34 -7.57
C VAL A 22 5.77 4.21 -8.15
N ARG A 23 6.14 5.32 -8.79
CA ARG A 23 5.26 6.24 -9.52
C ARG A 23 6.04 6.95 -10.62
N ASP A 24 5.32 7.71 -11.44
CA ASP A 24 5.96 8.60 -12.42
C ASP A 24 6.81 9.67 -11.74
N ILE A 25 8.00 9.89 -12.27
CA ILE A 25 8.98 10.86 -11.78
C ILE A 25 9.21 11.90 -12.90
N ALA A 26 8.96 13.16 -12.58
CA ALA A 26 9.16 14.24 -13.54
C ALA A 26 10.64 14.54 -13.78
N ALA A 27 10.98 15.06 -14.96
CA ALA A 27 12.33 15.49 -15.26
C ALA A 27 12.79 16.58 -14.26
N GLY A 28 13.95 16.40 -13.63
CA GLY A 28 14.49 17.29 -12.61
C GLY A 28 13.94 17.07 -11.20
N GLU A 29 13.05 16.10 -11.01
CA GLU A 29 12.57 15.72 -9.68
C GLU A 29 13.67 14.92 -8.94
N GLU A 30 13.85 15.23 -7.65
CA GLU A 30 14.80 14.51 -6.80
C GLU A 30 14.32 13.07 -6.55
N LEU A 31 15.22 12.12 -6.72
CA LEU A 31 14.97 10.71 -6.36
C LEU A 31 15.20 10.53 -4.86
N THR A 32 14.19 10.08 -4.15
CA THR A 32 14.25 9.83 -2.71
C THR A 32 13.92 8.37 -2.39
N VAL A 33 14.46 7.88 -1.29
CA VAL A 33 14.15 6.56 -0.72
C VAL A 33 13.68 6.71 0.71
N THR A 34 12.89 5.77 1.19
CA THR A 34 12.51 5.72 2.61
C THR A 34 13.64 5.06 3.42
N TYR A 35 14.10 5.75 4.49
CA TYR A 35 15.09 5.21 5.44
C TYR A 35 14.42 4.53 6.64
N VAL A 36 13.16 4.82 6.87
CA VAL A 36 12.35 4.30 7.98
C VAL A 36 10.97 3.97 7.47
N ASP A 37 10.25 3.12 8.18
CA ASP A 37 8.87 2.79 7.86
C ASP A 37 7.99 4.05 7.81
N ALA A 38 7.39 4.31 6.64
CA ALA A 38 6.55 5.48 6.41
C ALA A 38 5.20 5.41 7.14
N MET A 39 4.79 4.20 7.59
CA MET A 39 3.58 3.98 8.39
C MET A 39 3.71 4.46 9.84
N LEU A 40 4.91 4.77 10.29
CA LEU A 40 5.12 5.28 11.65
C LEU A 40 4.63 6.71 11.81
N PRO A 41 4.08 7.08 13.00
CA PRO A 41 3.80 8.46 13.34
C PRO A 41 5.02 9.37 13.19
N ARG A 42 4.78 10.65 12.87
CA ARG A 42 5.83 11.63 12.60
C ARG A 42 6.94 11.66 13.65
N ALA A 43 6.58 11.69 14.94
CA ALA A 43 7.55 11.74 16.02
C ALA A 43 8.48 10.52 16.04
N GLN A 44 7.94 9.33 15.75
CA GLN A 44 8.71 8.10 15.70
C GLN A 44 9.62 8.06 14.45
N ARG A 45 9.13 8.51 13.28
CA ARG A 45 9.97 8.64 12.08
C ARG A 45 11.16 9.56 12.34
N GLN A 46 10.93 10.74 12.90
CA GLN A 46 12.00 11.68 13.23
C GLN A 46 12.97 11.13 14.27
N ALA A 47 12.50 10.38 15.27
CA ALA A 47 13.38 9.75 16.25
C ALA A 47 14.32 8.75 15.56
N ARG A 48 13.79 7.85 14.72
CA ARG A 48 14.60 6.85 14.00
C ARG A 48 15.55 7.48 12.97
N LEU A 49 15.16 8.59 12.34
CA LEU A 49 16.00 9.28 11.36
C LEU A 49 17.21 9.98 12.02
N ARG A 50 17.08 10.40 13.28
CA ARG A 50 18.23 10.91 14.04
C ARG A 50 19.34 9.88 14.22
N ASP A 51 19.01 8.60 14.29
CA ASP A 51 20.01 7.52 14.36
C ASP A 51 20.83 7.42 13.06
N TRP A 52 20.28 7.91 11.93
CA TRP A 52 20.98 8.06 10.65
C TRP A 52 21.75 9.40 10.54
N GLY A 53 21.72 10.25 11.57
CA GLY A 53 22.46 11.50 11.64
C GLY A 53 21.82 12.69 10.93
N PHE A 54 20.54 12.64 10.56
CA PHE A 54 19.85 13.78 9.93
C PHE A 54 18.42 13.98 10.41
N ASN A 55 17.91 15.21 10.20
CA ASN A 55 16.49 15.53 10.35
C ASN A 55 15.84 15.58 8.97
N CYS A 56 14.81 14.80 8.78
CA CYS A 56 14.08 14.80 7.51
C CYS A 56 13.27 16.08 7.32
N THR A 57 13.42 16.69 6.15
CA THR A 57 12.70 17.90 5.72
C THR A 57 11.70 17.64 4.60
N CYS A 58 11.36 16.36 4.32
CA CYS A 58 10.33 16.04 3.33
C CYS A 58 8.98 16.66 3.77
N ALA A 59 8.06 16.81 2.83
CA ALA A 59 6.79 17.48 3.08
C ALA A 59 6.01 16.90 4.27
N HIS A 60 6.03 15.58 4.48
CA HIS A 60 5.40 14.95 5.66
C HIS A 60 6.09 15.28 6.98
N CYS A 61 7.41 15.40 6.96
CA CYS A 61 8.17 15.71 8.18
C CYS A 61 8.21 17.20 8.49
N ALA A 62 8.16 18.05 7.44
CA ALA A 62 8.16 19.50 7.56
C ALA A 62 6.74 20.10 7.76
N ALA A 63 5.68 19.30 7.65
CA ALA A 63 4.30 19.71 7.86
C ALA A 63 4.11 20.41 9.21
N GLY A 64 3.17 21.38 9.28
CA GLY A 64 2.78 22.05 10.51
C GLY A 64 2.23 21.05 11.56
N GLU A 65 2.05 21.51 12.79
CA GLU A 65 1.60 20.66 13.90
C GLU A 65 0.20 20.07 13.63
N ALA A 66 -0.74 20.89 13.16
CA ALA A 66 -2.10 20.44 12.83
C ALA A 66 -2.10 19.41 11.70
N GLU A 67 -1.41 19.69 10.60
CA GLU A 67 -1.31 18.78 9.45
C GLU A 67 -0.60 17.46 9.83
N GLY A 68 0.41 17.54 10.70
CA GLY A 68 1.09 16.37 11.26
C GLY A 68 0.17 15.51 12.12
N ALA A 69 -0.66 16.13 12.95
CA ALA A 69 -1.63 15.43 13.79
C ALA A 69 -2.72 14.72 12.95
N GLU A 70 -3.19 15.37 11.87
CA GLU A 70 -4.13 14.78 10.92
C GLU A 70 -3.51 13.56 10.20
N SER A 71 -2.25 13.68 9.73
CA SER A 71 -1.52 12.56 9.15
C SER A 71 -1.39 11.39 10.12
N ASP A 72 -1.00 11.65 11.37
CA ASP A 72 -0.89 10.62 12.40
C ASP A 72 -2.27 9.98 12.72
N ALA A 73 -3.37 10.74 12.62
CA ALA A 73 -4.72 10.20 12.77
C ALA A 73 -5.09 9.26 11.60
N ARG A 74 -4.77 9.64 10.35
CA ARG A 74 -4.97 8.77 9.18
C ARG A 74 -4.15 7.48 9.28
N LEU A 75 -2.90 7.54 9.72
CA LEU A 75 -2.07 6.36 9.92
C LEU A 75 -2.65 5.40 10.99
N ARG A 76 -3.20 5.94 12.09
CA ARG A 76 -3.92 5.12 13.08
C ARG A 76 -5.16 4.48 12.46
N ARG A 77 -5.92 5.24 11.66
CA ARG A 77 -7.11 4.73 10.98
C ARG A 77 -6.78 3.62 9.99
N ILE A 78 -5.67 3.75 9.26
CA ILE A 78 -5.14 2.70 8.38
C ILE A 78 -4.92 1.42 9.19
N ALA A 79 -4.18 1.48 10.29
CA ALA A 79 -3.89 0.30 11.12
C ALA A 79 -5.15 -0.38 11.66
N GLU A 80 -6.19 0.39 12.04
CA GLU A 80 -7.48 -0.15 12.47
C GLU A 80 -8.21 -0.87 11.33
N LEU A 81 -8.22 -0.28 10.12
CA LEU A 81 -8.85 -0.87 8.95
C LEU A 81 -8.13 -2.13 8.51
N GLU A 82 -6.80 -2.10 8.45
CA GLU A 82 -6.00 -3.28 8.10
C GLU A 82 -6.32 -4.46 9.00
N LYS A 83 -6.30 -4.24 10.32
CA LYS A 83 -6.63 -5.29 11.29
C LYS A 83 -8.00 -5.91 11.04
N LYS A 84 -9.00 -5.11 10.64
CA LYS A 84 -10.35 -5.60 10.33
C LYS A 84 -10.42 -6.33 9.00
N LEU A 85 -9.76 -5.79 7.98
CA LEU A 85 -9.79 -6.36 6.64
C LEU A 85 -8.99 -7.67 6.57
N ASP A 86 -7.95 -7.83 7.40
CA ASP A 86 -7.15 -9.06 7.50
C ASP A 86 -7.89 -10.20 8.23
N ASP A 87 -8.90 -9.88 9.02
CA ASP A 87 -9.83 -10.88 9.59
C ASP A 87 -10.91 -11.20 8.53
N PHE A 88 -10.71 -12.30 7.81
CA PHE A 88 -11.62 -12.73 6.75
C PHE A 88 -12.97 -13.23 7.26
N ASP A 89 -13.08 -13.50 8.56
CA ASP A 89 -14.32 -13.91 9.22
C ASP A 89 -15.08 -12.73 9.86
N ASP A 90 -14.46 -11.52 9.91
CA ASP A 90 -15.14 -10.30 10.41
C ASP A 90 -16.24 -9.87 9.43
N ARG A 91 -17.49 -10.22 9.79
CA ARG A 91 -18.68 -9.85 9.01
C ARG A 91 -19.10 -8.40 9.13
N SER A 92 -18.44 -7.59 9.97
CA SER A 92 -18.69 -6.15 10.06
C SER A 92 -17.98 -5.34 8.97
N VAL A 93 -17.13 -5.98 8.17
CA VAL A 93 -16.42 -5.33 7.07
C VAL A 93 -17.39 -5.07 5.92
N THR A 94 -17.37 -3.85 5.41
CA THR A 94 -18.17 -3.40 4.26
C THR A 94 -17.26 -2.97 3.08
N ALA A 95 -17.85 -2.81 1.91
CA ALA A 95 -17.13 -2.35 0.72
C ALA A 95 -16.55 -0.94 0.90
N GLU A 96 -17.25 -0.06 1.63
CA GLU A 96 -16.79 1.30 1.92
C GLU A 96 -15.49 1.31 2.74
N ARG A 97 -15.30 0.34 3.64
CA ARG A 97 -14.06 0.23 4.44
C ARG A 97 -12.86 -0.17 3.59
N GLY A 98 -13.05 -1.03 2.60
CA GLY A 98 -12.00 -1.35 1.62
C GLY A 98 -11.61 -0.12 0.80
N ALA A 99 -12.59 0.64 0.31
CA ALA A 99 -12.36 1.87 -0.43
C ALA A 99 -11.73 2.98 0.46
N GLU A 100 -12.19 3.12 1.71
CA GLU A 100 -11.61 4.05 2.69
C GLU A 100 -10.12 3.76 2.91
N LEU A 101 -9.75 2.49 3.08
CA LEU A 101 -8.36 2.12 3.27
C LEU A 101 -7.48 2.57 2.10
N VAL A 102 -7.89 2.30 0.86
CA VAL A 102 -7.14 2.74 -0.33
C VAL A 102 -7.00 4.25 -0.38
N ALA A 103 -8.10 5.00 -0.17
CA ALA A 103 -8.09 6.45 -0.17
C ALA A 103 -7.14 7.05 0.89
N LEU A 104 -7.04 6.42 2.07
CA LEU A 104 -6.10 6.85 3.12
C LEU A 104 -4.64 6.63 2.72
N TYR A 105 -4.32 5.50 2.07
CA TYR A 105 -2.97 5.25 1.55
C TYR A 105 -2.58 6.27 0.49
N GLU A 106 -3.50 6.61 -0.41
CA GLU A 106 -3.28 7.63 -1.45
C GLU A 106 -3.12 9.02 -0.84
N ALA A 107 -3.94 9.39 0.14
CA ALA A 107 -3.87 10.67 0.85
C ALA A 107 -2.52 10.84 1.58
N GLU A 108 -2.00 9.76 2.18
CA GLU A 108 -0.70 9.74 2.84
C GLU A 108 0.48 9.54 1.87
N ARG A 109 0.23 9.35 0.57
CA ARG A 109 1.26 9.11 -0.45
C ARG A 109 2.15 7.92 -0.08
N LEU A 110 1.52 6.86 0.40
CA LEU A 110 2.17 5.61 0.75
C LEU A 110 2.42 4.74 -0.50
N ASP A 111 2.98 5.36 -1.55
CA ASP A 111 3.11 4.79 -2.90
C ASP A 111 3.88 3.45 -2.89
N ILE A 112 4.84 3.30 -1.97
CA ILE A 112 5.63 2.05 -1.82
C ILE A 112 4.80 0.86 -1.30
N TYR A 113 3.62 1.10 -0.74
CA TYR A 113 2.76 0.06 -0.19
C TYR A 113 1.51 -0.20 -1.03
N LEU A 114 1.37 0.43 -2.20
CA LEU A 114 0.16 0.32 -3.03
C LEU A 114 -0.11 -1.12 -3.48
N GLY A 115 0.92 -1.91 -3.76
CA GLY A 115 0.76 -3.33 -4.08
C GLY A 115 0.04 -4.10 -2.97
N HIS A 116 0.41 -3.84 -1.72
CA HIS A 116 -0.20 -4.49 -0.55
C HIS A 116 -1.63 -4.03 -0.29
N VAL A 117 -1.90 -2.72 -0.36
CA VAL A 117 -3.26 -2.21 -0.10
C VAL A 117 -4.23 -2.61 -1.20
N TYR A 118 -3.81 -2.62 -2.47
CA TYR A 118 -4.66 -3.10 -3.56
C TYR A 118 -4.96 -4.59 -3.45
N THR A 119 -3.96 -5.42 -3.07
CA THR A 119 -4.17 -6.85 -2.77
C THR A 119 -5.20 -7.04 -1.66
N ARG A 120 -5.05 -6.33 -0.54
CA ARG A 120 -5.99 -6.39 0.59
C ARG A 120 -7.40 -5.95 0.17
N ALA A 121 -7.53 -4.85 -0.58
CA ALA A 121 -8.81 -4.37 -1.08
C ALA A 121 -9.47 -5.39 -2.03
N ALA A 122 -8.72 -5.93 -3.00
CA ALA A 122 -9.21 -6.93 -3.95
C ALA A 122 -9.76 -8.17 -3.24
N LEU A 123 -9.02 -8.72 -2.27
CA LEU A 123 -9.46 -9.87 -1.48
C LEU A 123 -10.73 -9.56 -0.68
N ASN A 124 -10.82 -8.36 -0.10
CA ASN A 124 -12.00 -7.95 0.66
C ASN A 124 -13.23 -7.74 -0.22
N PHE A 125 -13.09 -7.15 -1.41
CA PHE A 125 -14.19 -7.05 -2.38
C PHE A 125 -14.64 -8.44 -2.86
N ALA A 126 -13.71 -9.37 -3.08
CA ALA A 126 -14.04 -10.75 -3.42
C ALA A 126 -14.81 -11.45 -2.29
N LEU A 127 -14.38 -11.30 -1.03
CA LEU A 127 -15.09 -11.84 0.15
C LEU A 127 -16.53 -11.34 0.24
N LEU A 128 -16.80 -10.10 -0.16
CA LEU A 128 -18.12 -9.48 -0.20
C LEU A 128 -18.93 -9.83 -1.46
N GLY A 129 -18.29 -10.45 -2.46
CA GLY A 129 -18.91 -10.77 -3.75
C GLY A 129 -19.06 -9.57 -4.69
N GLU A 130 -18.24 -8.55 -4.53
CA GLU A 130 -18.17 -7.34 -5.37
C GLU A 130 -17.29 -7.61 -6.60
N THR A 131 -17.86 -8.25 -7.63
CA THR A 131 -17.11 -8.76 -8.81
C THR A 131 -16.25 -7.70 -9.47
N GLU A 132 -16.84 -6.56 -9.82
CA GLU A 132 -16.18 -5.50 -10.59
C GLU A 132 -15.01 -4.92 -9.80
N ARG A 133 -15.23 -4.56 -8.53
CA ARG A 133 -14.20 -4.01 -7.66
C ARG A 133 -13.10 -5.02 -7.36
N ALA A 134 -13.44 -6.28 -7.12
CA ALA A 134 -12.46 -7.33 -6.88
C ALA A 134 -11.52 -7.48 -8.08
N SER A 135 -12.06 -7.53 -9.31
CA SER A 135 -11.29 -7.61 -10.55
C SER A 135 -10.41 -6.36 -10.77
N GLU A 136 -10.97 -5.17 -10.62
CA GLU A 136 -10.27 -3.89 -10.81
C GLU A 136 -9.08 -3.75 -9.84
N TYR A 137 -9.32 -3.93 -8.53
CA TYR A 137 -8.27 -3.79 -7.53
C TYR A 137 -7.23 -4.91 -7.60
N ALA A 138 -7.63 -6.11 -8.03
CA ALA A 138 -6.68 -7.18 -8.31
C ALA A 138 -5.75 -6.83 -9.50
N ALA A 139 -6.28 -6.19 -10.55
CA ALA A 139 -5.47 -5.70 -11.65
C ALA A 139 -4.49 -4.60 -11.22
N PHE A 140 -4.94 -3.66 -10.36
CA PHE A 140 -4.05 -2.66 -9.77
C PHE A 140 -2.95 -3.30 -8.92
N ALA A 141 -3.28 -4.31 -8.11
CA ALA A 141 -2.33 -5.07 -7.31
C ALA A 141 -1.27 -5.75 -8.19
N VAL A 142 -1.70 -6.43 -9.27
CA VAL A 142 -0.78 -7.05 -10.24
C VAL A 142 0.19 -6.02 -10.78
N GLY A 143 -0.29 -4.89 -11.29
CA GLY A 143 0.57 -3.84 -11.85
C GLY A 143 1.55 -3.24 -10.84
N ALA A 144 1.14 -3.05 -9.58
CA ALA A 144 2.00 -2.52 -8.53
C ALA A 144 3.07 -3.54 -8.10
N VAL A 145 2.66 -4.80 -7.86
CA VAL A 145 3.56 -5.88 -7.44
C VAL A 145 4.57 -6.23 -8.55
N GLU A 146 4.15 -6.25 -9.82
CA GLU A 146 5.06 -6.47 -10.95
C GLU A 146 6.14 -5.40 -11.05
N ARG A 147 5.77 -4.13 -10.87
CA ARG A 147 6.75 -3.04 -10.88
C ARG A 147 7.76 -3.18 -9.75
N GLU A 148 7.29 -3.53 -8.56
CA GLU A 148 8.14 -3.57 -7.36
C GLU A 148 8.99 -4.84 -7.30
N PHE A 149 8.40 -6.02 -7.53
CA PHE A 149 9.03 -7.32 -7.28
C PHE A 149 9.31 -8.12 -8.55
N GLY A 150 8.79 -7.67 -9.69
CA GLY A 150 8.88 -8.37 -10.97
C GLY A 150 7.76 -9.39 -11.17
N PRO A 151 7.66 -9.95 -12.40
CA PRO A 151 6.53 -10.80 -12.82
C PRO A 151 6.43 -12.16 -12.11
N GLU A 152 7.49 -12.56 -11.40
CA GLU A 152 7.59 -13.85 -10.67
C GLU A 152 7.32 -13.70 -9.16
N ALA A 153 6.76 -12.56 -8.71
CA ALA A 153 6.40 -12.37 -7.31
C ALA A 153 5.37 -13.40 -6.84
N GLY A 154 5.55 -13.94 -5.61
CA GLY A 154 4.80 -15.12 -5.14
C GLY A 154 3.28 -14.98 -5.20
N ASP A 155 2.75 -13.81 -4.85
CA ASP A 155 1.31 -13.58 -4.74
C ASP A 155 0.65 -13.12 -6.05
N ILE A 156 1.44 -12.83 -7.08
CA ILE A 156 0.96 -12.25 -8.33
C ILE A 156 0.00 -13.17 -9.07
N ARG A 157 0.25 -14.49 -9.01
CA ARG A 157 -0.60 -15.48 -9.66
C ARG A 157 -2.02 -15.48 -9.11
N SER A 158 -2.17 -15.42 -7.79
CA SER A 158 -3.48 -15.35 -7.15
C SER A 158 -4.23 -14.08 -7.53
N MET A 159 -3.53 -12.94 -7.60
CA MET A 159 -4.13 -11.69 -8.01
C MET A 159 -4.51 -11.66 -9.50
N ARG A 160 -3.73 -12.28 -10.39
CA ARG A 160 -4.12 -12.44 -11.80
C ARG A 160 -5.40 -13.28 -11.92
N MET A 161 -5.48 -14.42 -11.21
CA MET A 161 -6.71 -15.24 -11.19
C MET A 161 -7.91 -14.45 -10.67
N LEU A 162 -7.72 -13.66 -9.61
CA LEU A 162 -8.79 -12.82 -9.07
C LEU A 162 -9.21 -11.71 -10.04
N ALA A 163 -8.28 -11.14 -10.80
CA ALA A 163 -8.58 -10.11 -11.79
C ALA A 163 -9.37 -10.67 -12.99
N GLU A 164 -9.03 -11.88 -13.43
CA GLU A 164 -9.65 -12.53 -14.59
C GLU A 164 -11.00 -13.16 -14.25
N ASP A 165 -11.11 -13.85 -13.11
CA ASP A 165 -12.30 -14.60 -12.71
C ASP A 165 -12.51 -14.56 -11.17
N PRO A 166 -13.04 -13.45 -10.64
CA PRO A 166 -13.27 -13.29 -9.21
C PRO A 166 -14.14 -14.38 -8.60
N GLN A 167 -15.12 -14.88 -9.34
CA GLN A 167 -16.12 -15.82 -8.83
C GLN A 167 -15.53 -17.21 -8.56
N ASN A 168 -14.47 -17.59 -9.28
CA ASN A 168 -13.74 -18.83 -9.06
C ASN A 168 -12.57 -18.69 -8.08
N HIS A 169 -12.34 -17.51 -7.52
CA HIS A 169 -11.31 -17.32 -6.51
C HIS A 169 -11.77 -17.86 -5.14
N TRP A 170 -10.85 -18.48 -4.39
CA TRP A 170 -11.14 -19.14 -3.10
C TRP A 170 -11.75 -18.23 -2.01
N THR A 171 -11.58 -16.91 -2.13
CA THR A 171 -12.17 -15.92 -1.20
C THR A 171 -13.60 -15.52 -1.57
N TRP A 172 -14.06 -15.88 -2.77
CA TRP A 172 -15.33 -15.38 -3.29
C TRP A 172 -16.53 -15.60 -2.39
N GLY A 173 -17.21 -14.54 -2.04
CA GLY A 173 -18.50 -14.57 -1.36
C GLY A 173 -18.48 -15.08 0.09
N ARG A 174 -17.30 -15.34 0.70
CA ARG A 174 -17.21 -15.93 2.06
C ARG A 174 -17.78 -15.04 3.16
N ARG A 175 -17.92 -13.72 2.92
CA ARG A 175 -18.58 -12.76 3.83
C ARG A 175 -20.02 -12.44 3.44
N ARG A 176 -20.55 -13.02 2.35
CA ARG A 176 -21.94 -12.81 1.97
C ARG A 176 -22.85 -13.33 3.06
N TYR A 177 -23.88 -12.54 3.37
CA TYR A 177 -25.00 -12.99 4.17
C TYR A 177 -25.95 -13.76 3.23
N ASP A 178 -26.31 -14.96 3.60
CA ASP A 178 -27.44 -15.67 3.01
C ASP A 178 -28.73 -14.98 3.45
#